data_0b3277dccdd9c479da376f93e6300b7d
#
_entry.id   0b3277dccdd9c479da376f93e6300b7d
#
_cell.length_a   1.000
_cell.length_b   1.000
_cell.length_c   1.000
_cell.angle_alpha   90.00
_cell.angle_beta   90.00
_cell.angle_gamma   90.00
#
_symmetry.space_group_name_H-M   'P 1'
#
loop_
_entity.id
_entity.type
_entity.pdbx_description
1 polymer ?
#
loop_
_entity_poly.entity_id
_entity_poly.type
_entity_poly.pdbx_seq_one_letter_code
_entity_poly.pdbx_strand_id
1 'polypeptide(L)'
;EIEKKPYYTWQRMQFTYQEGQPCTKREITLKAGEFVLLDMGQNRTGFIRSHVKADADAHYMVSFDEKLTEDIIDYHAIAMVNLLDYQVPAGEWENESFEAYGFRYACVMVTEGELTLVDFGTRSYIYKLADIPIHTGDEKLDEIFGAAVETFRQNTLDIYMDCPTRERAGWLCDSYFTSQSELAFTGKNDVEKCFMETFRLFHKPGELPEGMLPMCYPSDHWNHNFIPQWAMWYILELKDFLERSPEVNAEDYRKLCYDLLGFFARYENGDGLLDRLPGWKFVEWSRANDW
;
A
#
# COMPACT_ATOMS: atom_id res chain seq x y z
N GLU A 1 6.34 16.20 -27.88
CA GLU A 1 5.27 15.24 -27.46
C GLU A 1 5.94 13.91 -27.17
N ILE A 2 5.86 13.45 -25.93
CA ILE A 2 6.31 12.11 -25.56
C ILE A 2 5.32 11.12 -26.17
N GLU A 3 5.75 10.37 -27.18
CA GLU A 3 4.94 9.27 -27.73
C GLU A 3 4.59 8.32 -26.60
N LYS A 4 3.28 8.07 -26.41
CA LYS A 4 2.78 7.08 -25.46
C LYS A 4 3.15 5.67 -25.95
N LYS A 5 4.37 5.24 -25.70
CA LYS A 5 4.75 3.82 -25.86
C LYS A 5 4.46 3.10 -24.54
N PRO A 6 4.10 1.83 -24.57
CA PRO A 6 4.05 1.01 -23.36
C PRO A 6 5.42 1.08 -22.64
N TYR A 7 5.42 1.37 -21.34
CA TYR A 7 6.64 1.58 -20.55
C TYR A 7 7.61 0.39 -20.61
N TYR A 8 7.10 -0.84 -20.55
CA TYR A 8 7.93 -2.03 -20.68
C TYR A 8 8.59 -2.15 -22.06
N THR A 9 7.92 -1.69 -23.14
CA THR A 9 8.51 -1.65 -24.49
C THR A 9 9.64 -0.61 -24.56
N TRP A 10 9.45 0.55 -23.95
CA TRP A 10 10.50 1.56 -23.82
C TRP A 10 11.70 1.01 -23.05
N GLN A 11 11.47 0.36 -21.92
CA GLN A 11 12.49 -0.27 -21.10
C GLN A 11 13.32 -1.30 -21.88
N ARG A 12 12.67 -2.19 -22.64
CA ARG A 12 13.34 -3.17 -23.50
C ARG A 12 14.13 -2.55 -24.64
N MET A 13 13.70 -1.41 -25.16
CA MET A 13 14.36 -0.73 -26.28
C MET A 13 15.56 0.10 -25.84
N GLN A 14 15.58 0.60 -24.60
CA GLN A 14 16.57 1.54 -24.12
C GLN A 14 17.73 0.86 -23.36
N PHE A 15 17.50 -0.29 -22.76
CA PHE A 15 18.45 -0.91 -21.84
C PHE A 15 18.90 -2.29 -22.32
N THR A 16 20.20 -2.55 -22.16
CA THR A 16 20.76 -3.89 -22.37
C THR A 16 20.52 -4.73 -21.13
N TYR A 17 19.85 -5.88 -21.29
CA TYR A 17 19.63 -6.82 -20.20
C TYR A 17 20.96 -7.39 -19.73
N GLN A 18 21.26 -7.18 -18.45
CA GLN A 18 22.31 -7.92 -17.75
C GLN A 18 21.63 -8.99 -16.89
N GLU A 19 22.10 -10.22 -17.00
CA GLU A 19 21.52 -11.37 -16.32
C GLU A 19 21.34 -11.09 -14.83
N GLY A 20 20.12 -11.24 -14.32
CA GLY A 20 19.76 -10.91 -12.95
C GLY A 20 20.68 -11.59 -11.95
N GLN A 21 21.46 -10.81 -11.24
CA GLN A 21 22.23 -11.29 -10.12
C GLN A 21 21.34 -11.25 -8.88
N PRO A 22 21.24 -12.33 -8.11
CA PRO A 22 20.59 -12.23 -6.80
C PRO A 22 21.32 -11.16 -5.99
N CYS A 23 20.57 -10.47 -5.12
CA CYS A 23 21.09 -9.40 -4.26
C CYS A 23 22.23 -9.96 -3.38
N THR A 24 23.40 -10.03 -3.95
CA THR A 24 24.65 -10.42 -3.30
C THR A 24 25.51 -9.17 -3.19
N LYS A 25 26.22 -9.01 -2.10
CA LYS A 25 27.13 -7.90 -1.78
C LYS A 25 28.29 -7.72 -2.80
N ARG A 26 27.95 -7.63 -4.08
CA ARG A 26 28.91 -7.35 -5.15
C ARG A 26 28.59 -5.99 -5.75
N GLU A 27 29.56 -5.12 -5.76
CA GLU A 27 29.51 -3.89 -6.53
C GLU A 27 29.26 -4.23 -8.01
N ILE A 28 28.28 -3.55 -8.61
CA ILE A 28 27.91 -3.71 -10.02
C ILE A 28 28.06 -2.35 -10.70
N THR A 29 28.96 -2.27 -11.66
CA THR A 29 29.12 -1.04 -12.46
C THR A 29 28.22 -1.11 -13.68
N LEU A 30 27.40 -0.10 -13.87
CA LEU A 30 26.45 0.07 -14.96
C LEU A 30 26.75 1.36 -15.71
N LYS A 31 26.66 1.31 -17.04
CA LYS A 31 26.77 2.46 -17.94
C LYS A 31 25.40 2.88 -18.47
N ALA A 32 25.35 4.07 -19.02
CA ALA A 32 24.15 4.54 -19.71
C ALA A 32 23.62 3.50 -20.72
N GLY A 33 22.33 3.15 -20.57
CA GLY A 33 21.67 2.10 -21.34
C GLY A 33 21.76 0.69 -20.75
N GLU A 34 22.40 0.52 -19.60
CA GLU A 34 22.48 -0.77 -18.90
C GLU A 34 21.58 -0.79 -17.65
N PHE A 35 21.17 -1.98 -17.26
CA PHE A 35 20.39 -2.18 -16.04
C PHE A 35 20.70 -3.52 -15.35
N VAL A 36 20.37 -3.61 -14.09
CA VAL A 36 20.39 -4.86 -13.33
C VAL A 36 19.03 -5.12 -12.68
N LEU A 37 18.58 -6.36 -12.81
CA LEU A 37 17.37 -6.84 -12.12
C LEU A 37 17.77 -7.51 -10.80
N LEU A 38 17.11 -7.12 -9.72
CA LEU A 38 17.36 -7.56 -8.36
C LEU A 38 16.14 -8.29 -7.81
N ASP A 39 16.31 -9.48 -7.23
CA ASP A 39 15.27 -10.23 -6.51
C ASP A 39 15.56 -10.16 -5.01
N MET A 40 14.64 -9.58 -4.23
CA MET A 40 14.72 -9.49 -2.77
C MET A 40 14.39 -10.83 -2.08
N GLY A 41 14.05 -11.87 -2.86
CA GLY A 41 13.73 -13.21 -2.38
C GLY A 41 12.30 -13.38 -1.87
N GLN A 42 11.68 -12.31 -1.40
CA GLN A 42 10.28 -12.25 -0.95
C GLN A 42 9.77 -10.82 -1.04
N ASN A 43 8.45 -10.64 -1.00
CA ASN A 43 7.87 -9.30 -0.88
C ASN A 43 8.33 -8.65 0.42
N ARG A 44 8.67 -7.36 0.33
CA ARG A 44 9.09 -6.54 1.45
C ARG A 44 8.40 -5.19 1.37
N THR A 45 7.99 -4.69 2.52
CA THR A 45 7.45 -3.32 2.64
C THR A 45 8.46 -2.46 3.40
N GLY A 46 8.82 -1.33 2.80
CA GLY A 46 9.76 -0.39 3.40
C GLY A 46 10.29 0.64 2.43
N PHE A 47 11.20 1.44 2.92
CA PHE A 47 11.87 2.48 2.14
C PHE A 47 12.96 1.85 1.28
N ILE A 48 12.92 2.10 -0.02
CA ILE A 48 13.91 1.59 -0.98
C ILE A 48 15.21 2.35 -0.79
N ARG A 49 16.30 1.62 -0.60
CA ARG A 49 17.64 2.18 -0.40
C ARG A 49 18.57 1.72 -1.51
N SER A 50 19.37 2.66 -2.00
CA SER A 50 20.48 2.38 -2.91
C SER A 50 21.74 3.11 -2.47
N HIS A 51 22.86 2.38 -2.40
CA HIS A 51 24.16 2.93 -2.16
C HIS A 51 24.94 2.88 -3.48
N VAL A 52 25.36 4.04 -3.97
CA VAL A 52 25.95 4.20 -5.31
C VAL A 52 27.22 5.05 -5.27
N LYS A 53 28.13 4.80 -6.24
CA LYS A 53 29.31 5.61 -6.51
C LYS A 53 29.33 6.02 -7.97
N ALA A 54 29.70 7.27 -8.24
CA ALA A 54 29.86 7.80 -9.59
C ALA A 54 31.12 8.69 -9.67
N ASP A 55 31.94 8.49 -10.69
CA ASP A 55 33.16 9.32 -10.91
C ASP A 55 32.80 10.66 -11.55
N ALA A 56 31.66 10.76 -12.20
CA ALA A 56 31.07 11.97 -12.79
C ALA A 56 29.56 11.98 -12.53
N ASP A 57 28.89 13.09 -12.86
CA ASP A 57 27.44 13.18 -12.74
C ASP A 57 26.77 12.01 -13.48
N ALA A 58 25.82 11.38 -12.81
CA ALA A 58 25.09 10.23 -13.33
C ALA A 58 23.59 10.36 -13.05
N HIS A 59 22.79 9.75 -13.93
CA HIS A 59 21.35 9.67 -13.80
C HIS A 59 20.91 8.20 -13.84
N TYR A 60 20.14 7.78 -12.86
CA TYR A 60 19.61 6.42 -12.80
C TYR A 60 18.18 6.39 -12.27
N MET A 61 17.47 5.34 -12.65
CA MET A 61 16.11 5.07 -12.22
C MET A 61 16.03 3.73 -11.51
N VAL A 62 15.10 3.62 -10.57
CA VAL A 62 14.76 2.37 -9.88
C VAL A 62 13.29 2.08 -10.14
N SER A 63 13.00 1.05 -10.93
CA SER A 63 11.65 0.51 -11.05
C SER A 63 11.48 -0.70 -10.14
N PHE A 64 10.26 -0.96 -9.66
CA PHE A 64 9.99 -2.05 -8.74
C PHE A 64 8.57 -2.60 -8.87
N ASP A 65 8.39 -3.89 -8.54
CA ASP A 65 7.08 -4.57 -8.54
C ASP A 65 7.16 -5.83 -7.67
N GLU A 66 6.01 -6.39 -7.34
CA GLU A 66 5.88 -7.68 -6.61
C GLU A 66 6.19 -8.88 -7.50
N LYS A 67 5.99 -8.76 -8.80
CA LYS A 67 6.17 -9.83 -9.79
C LYS A 67 6.88 -9.33 -11.04
N LEU A 68 7.44 -10.27 -11.79
CA LEU A 68 7.94 -10.01 -13.12
C LEU A 68 6.84 -10.26 -14.17
N THR A 69 6.83 -9.44 -15.21
CA THR A 69 6.02 -9.60 -16.41
C THR A 69 6.97 -9.87 -17.57
N GLU A 70 6.93 -11.08 -18.15
CA GLU A 70 7.86 -11.49 -19.20
C GLU A 70 9.34 -11.26 -18.81
N ASP A 71 9.70 -11.67 -17.58
CA ASP A 71 11.04 -11.58 -16.99
C ASP A 71 11.59 -10.15 -16.77
N ILE A 72 10.73 -9.15 -16.84
CA ILE A 72 11.07 -7.76 -16.50
C ILE A 72 10.05 -7.14 -15.55
N ILE A 73 10.39 -5.99 -14.97
CA ILE A 73 9.46 -5.19 -14.20
C ILE A 73 8.60 -4.36 -15.16
N ASP A 74 7.29 -4.51 -15.06
CA ASP A 74 6.33 -3.57 -15.62
C ASP A 74 5.91 -2.58 -14.52
N TYR A 75 6.66 -1.52 -14.36
CA TYR A 75 6.43 -0.54 -13.31
C TYR A 75 5.11 0.25 -13.45
N HIS A 76 4.30 -0.08 -14.46
CA HIS A 76 2.97 0.49 -14.67
C HIS A 76 1.86 -0.58 -14.66
N ALA A 77 2.18 -1.83 -14.29
CA ALA A 77 1.25 -2.97 -14.38
C ALA A 77 -0.04 -2.79 -13.57
N ILE A 78 0.01 -2.04 -12.48
CA ILE A 78 -1.11 -1.85 -11.54
C ILE A 78 -1.69 -0.43 -11.59
N ALA A 79 -1.57 0.23 -12.74
CA ALA A 79 -2.02 1.61 -12.98
C ALA A 79 -1.36 2.68 -12.06
N MET A 80 -0.24 2.33 -11.45
CA MET A 80 0.64 3.24 -10.70
C MET A 80 1.99 3.35 -11.42
N VAL A 81 2.78 4.35 -11.09
CA VAL A 81 4.13 4.50 -11.61
C VAL A 81 5.12 4.15 -10.51
N ASN A 82 5.53 2.90 -10.45
CA ASN A 82 6.51 2.38 -9.49
C ASN A 82 7.93 2.64 -10.01
N LEU A 83 8.33 3.91 -10.01
CA LEU A 83 9.61 4.39 -10.54
C LEU A 83 10.14 5.52 -9.66
N LEU A 84 11.39 5.40 -9.22
CA LEU A 84 12.14 6.44 -8.55
C LEU A 84 13.20 6.95 -9.52
N ASP A 85 13.44 8.26 -9.51
CA ASP A 85 14.36 8.97 -10.40
C ASP A 85 15.42 9.71 -9.59
N TYR A 86 16.71 9.43 -9.85
CA TYR A 86 17.83 9.96 -9.11
C TYR A 86 18.87 10.57 -10.03
N GLN A 87 19.21 11.83 -9.76
CA GLN A 87 20.36 12.51 -10.33
C GLN A 87 21.40 12.68 -9.25
N VAL A 88 22.61 12.13 -9.45
CA VAL A 88 23.69 12.15 -8.47
C VAL A 88 24.93 12.81 -9.08
N PRO A 89 25.53 13.81 -8.39
CA PRO A 89 26.83 14.32 -8.75
C PRO A 89 27.93 13.28 -8.54
N ALA A 90 29.13 13.55 -9.04
CA ALA A 90 30.31 12.75 -8.71
C ALA A 90 30.46 12.58 -7.21
N GLY A 91 30.70 11.34 -6.75
CA GLY A 91 30.82 11.00 -5.33
C GLY A 91 30.18 9.68 -4.95
N GLU A 92 30.00 9.49 -3.66
CA GLU A 92 29.38 8.32 -3.04
C GLU A 92 28.09 8.76 -2.33
N TRP A 93 26.98 8.09 -2.62
CA TRP A 93 25.64 8.51 -2.21
C TRP A 93 24.83 7.35 -1.64
N GLU A 94 24.19 7.59 -0.51
CA GLU A 94 23.13 6.76 0.03
C GLU A 94 21.78 7.45 -0.24
N ASN A 95 20.96 6.86 -1.11
CA ASN A 95 19.66 7.36 -1.47
C ASN A 95 18.56 6.48 -0.83
N GLU A 96 17.51 7.13 -0.37
CA GLU A 96 16.34 6.44 0.19
C GLU A 96 15.07 7.07 -0.36
N SER A 97 14.05 6.25 -0.65
CA SER A 97 12.75 6.74 -1.09
C SER A 97 12.04 7.54 0.01
N PHE A 98 11.21 8.51 -0.38
CA PHE A 98 10.41 9.29 0.56
C PHE A 98 9.25 8.52 1.15
N GLU A 99 8.75 7.50 0.43
CA GLU A 99 7.63 6.66 0.84
C GLU A 99 8.07 5.19 0.96
N ALA A 100 7.37 4.44 1.79
CA ALA A 100 7.51 2.99 1.86
C ALA A 100 6.71 2.34 0.73
N TYR A 101 7.28 1.31 0.11
CA TYR A 101 6.68 0.55 -0.98
C TYR A 101 6.76 -0.95 -0.70
N GLY A 102 5.77 -1.70 -1.19
CA GLY A 102 5.79 -3.16 -1.21
C GLY A 102 6.33 -3.66 -2.55
N PHE A 103 7.37 -4.50 -2.54
CA PHE A 103 7.93 -5.09 -3.74
C PHE A 103 8.80 -6.32 -3.44
N ARG A 104 9.00 -7.14 -4.44
CA ARG A 104 10.00 -8.21 -4.43
C ARG A 104 11.14 -7.96 -5.42
N TYR A 105 10.81 -7.42 -6.57
CA TYR A 105 11.79 -7.19 -7.63
C TYR A 105 12.05 -5.70 -7.80
N ALA A 106 13.31 -5.35 -8.00
CA ALA A 106 13.73 -4.00 -8.35
C ALA A 106 14.66 -4.04 -9.56
N CYS A 107 14.62 -2.99 -10.38
CA CYS A 107 15.52 -2.82 -11.51
C CYS A 107 16.18 -1.46 -11.41
N VAL A 108 17.51 -1.46 -11.32
CA VAL A 108 18.33 -0.24 -11.36
C VAL A 108 18.80 -0.04 -12.79
N MET A 109 18.46 1.09 -13.40
CA MET A 109 18.71 1.45 -14.79
C MET A 109 19.49 2.75 -14.86
N VAL A 110 20.66 2.77 -15.53
CA VAL A 110 21.45 3.99 -15.73
C VAL A 110 21.04 4.62 -17.06
N THR A 111 20.61 5.88 -17.03
CA THR A 111 20.17 6.63 -18.22
C THR A 111 21.29 7.54 -18.74
N GLU A 112 22.13 8.09 -17.85
CA GLU A 112 23.25 8.95 -18.19
C GLU A 112 24.44 8.67 -17.28
N GLY A 113 25.64 8.72 -17.84
CA GLY A 113 26.90 8.51 -17.12
C GLY A 113 27.25 7.05 -16.86
N GLU A 114 28.00 6.82 -15.81
CA GLU A 114 28.42 5.51 -15.31
C GLU A 114 28.25 5.50 -13.78
N LEU A 115 27.73 4.42 -13.25
CA LEU A 115 27.39 4.28 -11.84
C LEU A 115 27.82 2.90 -11.33
N THR A 116 28.44 2.84 -10.16
CA THR A 116 28.65 1.60 -9.43
C THR A 116 27.60 1.46 -8.33
N LEU A 117 26.71 0.49 -8.46
CA LEU A 117 25.79 0.08 -7.39
C LEU A 117 26.57 -0.74 -6.37
N VAL A 118 26.75 -0.17 -5.18
CA VAL A 118 27.51 -0.79 -4.07
C VAL A 118 26.60 -1.68 -3.24
N ASP A 119 25.39 -1.20 -2.94
CA ASP A 119 24.37 -1.95 -2.18
C ASP A 119 22.98 -1.51 -2.59
N PHE A 120 22.03 -2.43 -2.45
CA PHE A 120 20.61 -2.18 -2.68
C PHE A 120 19.78 -2.98 -1.68
N GLY A 121 18.77 -2.35 -1.13
CA GLY A 121 17.94 -3.01 -0.14
C GLY A 121 16.71 -2.20 0.28
N THR A 122 16.14 -2.63 1.38
CA THR A 122 14.94 -2.03 1.95
C THR A 122 15.17 -1.75 3.44
N ARG A 123 14.92 -0.53 3.87
CA ARG A 123 14.72 -0.27 5.30
C ARG A 123 13.27 -0.61 5.64
N SER A 124 13.09 -1.76 6.27
CA SER A 124 11.75 -2.30 6.58
C SER A 124 10.89 -1.29 7.34
N TYR A 125 9.64 -1.13 6.91
CA TYR A 125 8.60 -0.36 7.56
C TYR A 125 7.34 -1.21 7.60
N ILE A 126 7.23 -2.03 8.62
CA ILE A 126 6.21 -3.05 8.82
C ILE A 126 5.81 -3.10 10.29
N TYR A 127 4.63 -3.64 10.57
CA TYR A 127 4.20 -3.85 11.96
C TYR A 127 5.16 -4.81 12.69
N LYS A 128 5.61 -4.41 13.88
CA LYS A 128 6.52 -5.22 14.67
C LYS A 128 5.74 -6.29 15.43
N LEU A 129 5.63 -7.47 14.83
CA LEU A 129 5.08 -8.65 15.48
C LEU A 129 6.18 -9.53 16.08
N ALA A 130 5.88 -10.13 17.23
CA ALA A 130 6.62 -11.29 17.68
C ALA A 130 6.29 -12.49 16.76
N ASP A 131 7.19 -13.48 16.75
CA ASP A 131 6.88 -14.73 16.05
C ASP A 131 5.69 -15.41 16.73
N ILE A 132 4.72 -15.80 15.92
CA ILE A 132 3.52 -16.51 16.37
C ILE A 132 3.64 -17.95 15.86
N PRO A 133 4.26 -18.86 16.64
CA PRO A 133 4.34 -20.25 16.23
C PRO A 133 2.95 -20.87 16.28
N ILE A 134 2.51 -21.42 15.16
CA ILE A 134 1.31 -22.23 15.11
C ILE A 134 1.67 -23.62 14.58
N HIS A 135 1.10 -24.63 15.21
CA HIS A 135 1.28 -26.03 14.80
C HIS A 135 -0.07 -26.72 14.87
N THR A 136 -0.77 -26.73 13.76
CA THR A 136 -2.11 -27.35 13.65
C THR A 136 -2.01 -28.86 13.46
N GLY A 137 -0.85 -29.36 13.06
CA GLY A 137 -0.63 -30.74 12.61
C GLY A 137 -0.89 -30.93 11.12
N ASP A 138 -1.30 -29.88 10.41
CA ASP A 138 -1.44 -29.81 8.96
C ASP A 138 -0.49 -28.73 8.42
N GLU A 139 0.57 -29.15 7.72
CA GLU A 139 1.62 -28.28 7.19
C GLU A 139 1.04 -27.18 6.28
N LYS A 140 0.02 -27.51 5.49
CA LYS A 140 -0.61 -26.56 4.56
C LYS A 140 -1.39 -25.47 5.31
N LEU A 141 -2.04 -25.81 6.41
CA LEU A 141 -2.69 -24.80 7.27
C LEU A 141 -1.67 -23.92 7.97
N ASP A 142 -0.55 -24.50 8.43
CA ASP A 142 0.53 -23.73 9.04
C ASP A 142 1.16 -22.75 8.06
N GLU A 143 1.38 -23.15 6.78
CA GLU A 143 1.85 -22.27 5.72
C GLU A 143 0.85 -21.12 5.42
N ILE A 144 -0.44 -21.42 5.31
CA ILE A 144 -1.51 -20.41 5.08
C ILE A 144 -1.55 -19.40 6.24
N PHE A 145 -1.45 -19.88 7.46
CA PHE A 145 -1.43 -19.00 8.62
C PHE A 145 -0.19 -18.10 8.63
N GLY A 146 1.00 -18.67 8.33
CA GLY A 146 2.24 -17.91 8.22
C GLY A 146 2.14 -16.81 7.15
N ALA A 147 1.54 -17.12 6.00
CA ALA A 147 1.29 -16.14 4.95
C ALA A 147 0.33 -15.04 5.39
N ALA A 148 -0.73 -15.38 6.13
CA ALA A 148 -1.69 -14.40 6.67
C ALA A 148 -1.03 -13.45 7.69
N VAL A 149 -0.22 -13.97 8.60
CA VAL A 149 0.54 -13.18 9.58
C VAL A 149 1.51 -12.22 8.87
N GLU A 150 2.23 -12.71 7.85
CA GLU A 150 3.17 -11.88 7.10
C GLU A 150 2.43 -10.81 6.27
N THR A 151 1.29 -11.15 5.68
CA THR A 151 0.44 -10.19 4.97
C THR A 151 -0.06 -9.08 5.91
N PHE A 152 -0.56 -9.45 7.10
CA PHE A 152 -0.94 -8.47 8.12
C PHE A 152 0.23 -7.55 8.47
N ARG A 153 1.42 -8.13 8.74
CA ARG A 153 2.62 -7.37 9.09
C ARG A 153 3.01 -6.34 8.04
N GLN A 154 2.90 -6.71 6.77
CA GLN A 154 3.30 -5.87 5.63
C GLN A 154 2.28 -4.77 5.29
N ASN A 155 0.99 -5.02 5.57
CA ASN A 155 -0.10 -4.09 5.27
C ASN A 155 -0.51 -3.22 6.46
N THR A 156 0.12 -3.42 7.63
CA THR A 156 -0.22 -2.69 8.85
C THR A 156 0.94 -1.80 9.26
N LEU A 157 0.69 -0.50 9.31
CA LEU A 157 1.64 0.52 9.78
C LEU A 157 1.05 1.25 10.99
N ASP A 158 0.79 2.53 10.84
CA ASP A 158 -0.05 3.37 11.71
C ASP A 158 -1.52 3.34 11.28
N ILE A 159 -1.79 2.72 10.12
CA ILE A 159 -3.12 2.42 9.56
C ILE A 159 -3.15 1.00 9.01
N TYR A 160 -4.35 0.50 8.71
CA TYR A 160 -4.55 -0.69 7.90
C TYR A 160 -4.56 -0.29 6.42
N MET A 161 -3.51 -0.65 5.68
CA MET A 161 -3.47 -0.43 4.25
C MET A 161 -4.22 -1.56 3.51
N ASP A 162 -4.90 -1.21 2.43
CA ASP A 162 -5.48 -2.18 1.50
C ASP A 162 -4.39 -3.02 0.82
N CYS A 163 -3.33 -2.38 0.38
CA CYS A 163 -2.15 -3.01 -0.21
C CYS A 163 -0.90 -2.14 -0.02
N PRO A 164 0.32 -2.75 0.08
CA PRO A 164 1.54 -1.99 0.33
C PRO A 164 2.21 -1.49 -0.95
N THR A 165 1.73 -1.90 -2.13
CA THR A 165 2.39 -1.62 -3.41
C THR A 165 1.72 -0.49 -4.18
N ARG A 166 0.39 -0.43 -4.19
CA ARG A 166 -0.38 0.50 -5.02
C ARG A 166 -0.93 1.68 -4.24
N GLU A 167 -2.05 1.50 -3.56
CA GLU A 167 -2.83 2.58 -2.97
C GLU A 167 -2.29 3.02 -1.62
N ARG A 168 -1.85 2.07 -0.81
CA ARG A 168 -1.28 2.28 0.53
C ARG A 168 -2.17 3.15 1.42
N ALA A 169 -3.48 2.94 1.32
CA ALA A 169 -4.49 3.78 1.92
C ALA A 169 -5.33 3.04 2.97
N GLY A 170 -5.82 3.75 3.97
CA GLY A 170 -6.70 3.25 5.00
C GLY A 170 -8.16 3.19 4.53
N TRP A 171 -8.54 2.16 3.81
CA TRP A 171 -9.91 1.96 3.32
C TRP A 171 -10.84 1.46 4.43
N LEU A 172 -12.05 2.04 4.50
CA LEU A 172 -13.01 1.75 5.57
C LEU A 172 -13.49 0.30 5.64
N CYS A 173 -13.77 -0.32 4.51
CA CYS A 173 -14.24 -1.70 4.50
C CYS A 173 -13.12 -2.69 4.82
N ASP A 174 -11.94 -2.46 4.23
CA ASP A 174 -10.75 -3.30 4.39
C ASP A 174 -10.28 -3.32 5.85
N SER A 175 -10.35 -2.18 6.52
CA SER A 175 -9.96 -2.03 7.93
C SER A 175 -10.77 -2.94 8.85
N TYR A 176 -12.07 -3.08 8.62
CA TYR A 176 -12.93 -3.96 9.44
C TYR A 176 -12.40 -5.40 9.48
N PHE A 177 -12.00 -5.94 8.32
CA PHE A 177 -11.49 -7.32 8.26
C PHE A 177 -10.09 -7.43 8.87
N THR A 178 -9.24 -6.43 8.66
CA THR A 178 -7.87 -6.42 9.18
C THR A 178 -7.86 -6.26 10.70
N SER A 179 -8.73 -5.42 11.27
CA SER A 179 -8.84 -5.18 12.72
C SER A 179 -9.22 -6.44 13.50
N GLN A 180 -10.03 -7.33 12.89
CA GLN A 180 -10.37 -8.61 13.52
C GLN A 180 -9.12 -9.47 13.79
N SER A 181 -8.08 -9.30 13.00
CA SER A 181 -6.84 -10.06 13.12
C SER A 181 -5.83 -9.42 14.08
N GLU A 182 -5.86 -8.09 14.27
CA GLU A 182 -4.85 -7.39 15.07
C GLU A 182 -4.78 -7.92 16.50
N LEU A 183 -5.91 -7.97 17.19
CA LEU A 183 -5.95 -8.44 18.58
C LEU A 183 -5.49 -9.90 18.68
N ALA A 184 -5.86 -10.74 17.71
CA ALA A 184 -5.47 -12.15 17.68
C ALA A 184 -3.95 -12.32 17.50
N PHE A 185 -3.32 -11.48 16.66
CA PHE A 185 -1.90 -11.58 16.36
C PHE A 185 -1.01 -10.85 17.36
N THR A 186 -1.50 -9.77 17.96
CA THR A 186 -0.66 -8.86 18.76
C THR A 186 -1.00 -8.87 20.25
N GLY A 187 -2.21 -9.30 20.62
CA GLY A 187 -2.79 -9.11 21.94
C GLY A 187 -3.18 -7.66 22.25
N LYS A 188 -3.19 -6.79 21.23
CA LYS A 188 -3.47 -5.36 21.32
C LYS A 188 -4.34 -4.93 20.14
N ASN A 189 -4.83 -3.71 20.16
CA ASN A 189 -5.58 -3.07 19.08
C ASN A 189 -5.16 -1.60 18.92
N ASP A 190 -3.86 -1.34 18.97
CA ASP A 190 -3.30 0.01 18.92
C ASP A 190 -3.53 0.67 17.56
N VAL A 191 -3.41 -0.10 16.46
CA VAL A 191 -3.64 0.40 15.10
C VAL A 191 -5.11 0.61 14.83
N GLU A 192 -5.98 -0.29 15.28
CA GLU A 192 -7.44 -0.11 15.21
C GLU A 192 -7.86 1.19 15.91
N LYS A 193 -7.33 1.44 17.10
CA LYS A 193 -7.59 2.69 17.84
C LYS A 193 -7.14 3.92 17.05
N CYS A 194 -5.94 3.90 16.49
CA CYS A 194 -5.44 4.98 15.65
C CYS A 194 -6.32 5.19 14.42
N PHE A 195 -6.71 4.11 13.76
CA PHE A 195 -7.58 4.14 12.59
C PHE A 195 -8.95 4.75 12.90
N MET A 196 -9.63 4.26 13.94
CA MET A 196 -10.94 4.77 14.37
C MET A 196 -10.89 6.25 14.74
N GLU A 197 -9.84 6.67 15.45
CA GLU A 197 -9.64 8.06 15.86
C GLU A 197 -9.35 8.97 14.66
N THR A 198 -8.59 8.49 13.70
CA THR A 198 -8.24 9.23 12.47
C THR A 198 -9.50 9.60 11.67
N PHE A 199 -10.44 8.66 11.51
CA PHE A 199 -11.72 8.96 10.87
C PHE A 199 -12.63 9.84 11.73
N ARG A 200 -12.63 9.67 13.05
CA ARG A 200 -13.37 10.53 13.97
C ARG A 200 -12.93 12.00 13.88
N LEU A 201 -11.63 12.22 13.71
CA LEU A 201 -11.03 13.55 13.59
C LEU A 201 -11.05 14.11 12.17
N PHE A 202 -11.51 13.33 11.20
CA PHE A 202 -11.62 13.81 9.83
C PHE A 202 -12.49 15.08 9.77
N HIS A 203 -11.94 16.14 9.23
CA HIS A 203 -12.63 17.41 9.08
C HIS A 203 -12.24 18.10 7.78
N LYS A 204 -13.07 17.90 6.76
CA LYS A 204 -12.99 18.66 5.50
C LYS A 204 -14.40 19.13 5.08
N PRO A 205 -14.88 20.22 5.68
CA PRO A 205 -16.20 20.74 5.36
C PRO A 205 -16.27 21.18 3.90
N GLY A 206 -17.36 20.81 3.22
CA GLY A 206 -17.64 21.21 1.84
C GLY A 206 -17.10 20.29 0.75
N GLU A 207 -16.34 19.26 1.11
CA GLU A 207 -15.78 18.32 0.14
C GLU A 207 -16.58 17.01 0.05
N LEU A 208 -17.27 16.63 1.12
CA LEU A 208 -18.21 15.49 1.16
C LEU A 208 -19.60 15.93 1.57
N PRO A 209 -20.65 15.14 1.25
CA PRO A 209 -21.98 15.39 1.78
C PRO A 209 -21.97 15.40 3.31
N GLU A 210 -22.83 16.25 3.90
CA GLU A 210 -22.96 16.34 5.34
C GLU A 210 -23.29 14.97 5.95
N GLY A 211 -22.51 14.57 6.95
CA GLY A 211 -22.64 13.29 7.66
C GLY A 211 -21.89 12.14 7.01
N MET A 212 -21.20 12.34 5.87
CA MET A 212 -20.48 11.28 5.18
C MET A 212 -19.00 11.26 5.56
N LEU A 213 -18.41 10.07 5.58
CA LEU A 213 -16.97 9.83 5.70
C LEU A 213 -16.32 9.62 4.32
N PRO A 214 -15.03 9.94 4.18
CA PRO A 214 -14.26 9.57 2.99
C PRO A 214 -14.18 8.04 2.89
N MET A 215 -14.03 7.52 1.67
CA MET A 215 -13.88 6.09 1.45
C MET A 215 -12.58 5.51 2.00
N CYS A 216 -11.52 6.34 2.06
CA CYS A 216 -10.23 6.02 2.68
C CYS A 216 -9.60 7.27 3.30
N TYR A 217 -8.84 7.09 4.40
CA TYR A 217 -8.15 8.18 5.07
C TYR A 217 -7.09 7.65 6.07
N PRO A 218 -5.91 8.31 6.20
CA PRO A 218 -5.42 9.39 5.34
C PRO A 218 -5.09 8.87 3.94
N SER A 219 -5.35 9.69 2.92
CA SER A 219 -5.08 9.36 1.52
C SER A 219 -5.33 10.58 0.63
N ASP A 220 -4.68 10.61 -0.51
CA ASP A 220 -4.97 11.52 -1.62
C ASP A 220 -5.93 10.92 -2.66
N HIS A 221 -6.36 9.68 -2.45
CA HIS A 221 -7.17 8.90 -3.40
C HIS A 221 -8.65 9.27 -3.44
N TRP A 222 -9.18 9.89 -2.42
CA TRP A 222 -10.62 10.06 -2.28
C TRP A 222 -11.24 11.11 -3.25
N ASN A 223 -10.49 12.08 -3.78
CA ASN A 223 -10.89 13.01 -4.86
C ASN A 223 -12.35 13.50 -4.77
N HIS A 224 -12.84 13.88 -3.59
CA HIS A 224 -14.24 14.23 -3.31
C HIS A 224 -15.25 13.10 -3.54
N ASN A 225 -14.80 11.88 -3.81
CA ASN A 225 -15.63 10.70 -3.98
C ASN A 225 -15.78 9.95 -2.65
N PHE A 226 -16.81 9.15 -2.54
CA PHE A 226 -17.08 8.32 -1.37
C PHE A 226 -17.84 7.06 -1.78
N ILE A 227 -17.69 6.02 -0.98
CA ILE A 227 -18.41 4.75 -1.14
C ILE A 227 -19.35 4.65 0.05
N PRO A 228 -20.66 4.91 -0.15
CA PRO A 228 -21.60 4.97 0.98
C PRO A 228 -21.67 3.66 1.75
N GLN A 229 -21.63 2.52 1.07
CA GLN A 229 -21.67 1.20 1.74
C GLN A 229 -20.47 1.01 2.68
N TRP A 230 -19.31 1.57 2.31
CA TRP A 230 -18.08 1.43 3.09
C TRP A 230 -18.10 2.28 4.35
N ALA A 231 -18.77 3.42 4.33
CA ALA A 231 -19.00 4.20 5.55
C ALA A 231 -19.88 3.47 6.58
N MET A 232 -20.73 2.51 6.15
CA MET A 232 -21.49 1.68 7.08
C MET A 232 -20.60 0.71 7.85
N TRP A 233 -19.51 0.22 7.24
CA TRP A 233 -18.55 -0.67 7.90
C TRP A 233 -17.88 0.02 9.09
N TYR A 234 -17.69 1.34 9.03
CA TYR A 234 -17.16 2.08 10.18
C TYR A 234 -18.01 1.92 11.44
N ILE A 235 -19.33 1.90 11.30
CA ILE A 235 -20.24 1.72 12.46
C ILE A 235 -20.11 0.31 13.04
N LEU A 236 -19.98 -0.71 12.18
CA LEU A 236 -19.78 -2.09 12.63
C LEU A 236 -18.41 -2.27 13.28
N GLU A 237 -17.37 -1.72 12.67
CA GLU A 237 -16.01 -1.73 13.23
C GLU A 237 -15.97 -1.00 14.57
N LEU A 238 -16.59 0.18 14.67
CA LEU A 238 -16.68 0.94 15.92
C LEU A 238 -17.34 0.14 17.05
N LYS A 239 -18.43 -0.59 16.73
CA LYS A 239 -19.08 -1.44 17.72
C LYS A 239 -18.11 -2.49 18.27
N ASP A 240 -17.43 -3.20 17.37
CA ASP A 240 -16.48 -4.25 17.74
C ASP A 240 -15.24 -3.67 18.45
N PHE A 241 -14.77 -2.50 18.01
CA PHE A 241 -13.69 -1.76 18.65
C PHE A 241 -14.02 -1.37 20.10
N LEU A 242 -15.22 -0.84 20.34
CA LEU A 242 -15.65 -0.46 21.70
C LEU A 242 -15.81 -1.68 22.62
N GLU A 243 -16.21 -2.83 22.08
CA GLU A 243 -16.25 -4.09 22.84
C GLU A 243 -14.85 -4.58 23.21
N ARG A 244 -13.86 -4.37 22.33
CA ARG A 244 -12.45 -4.72 22.57
C ARG A 244 -11.68 -3.70 23.42
N SER A 245 -12.18 -2.48 23.51
CA SER A 245 -11.50 -1.32 24.13
C SER A 245 -12.41 -0.63 25.16
N PRO A 246 -12.72 -1.28 26.29
CA PRO A 246 -13.68 -0.75 27.28
C PRO A 246 -13.23 0.55 27.93
N GLU A 247 -11.94 0.93 27.80
CA GLU A 247 -11.39 2.20 28.27
C GLU A 247 -11.75 3.39 27.36
N VAL A 248 -12.19 3.14 26.13
CA VAL A 248 -12.56 4.18 25.17
C VAL A 248 -13.96 4.70 25.47
N ASN A 249 -14.10 6.02 25.48
CA ASN A 249 -15.40 6.65 25.73
C ASN A 249 -16.24 6.66 24.44
N ALA A 250 -17.29 5.85 24.40
CA ALA A 250 -18.21 5.76 23.29
C ALA A 250 -18.89 7.09 22.91
N GLU A 251 -19.05 8.00 23.88
CA GLU A 251 -19.65 9.31 23.64
C GLU A 251 -18.87 10.15 22.63
N ASP A 252 -17.57 9.95 22.56
CA ASP A 252 -16.69 10.68 21.62
C ASP A 252 -17.01 10.38 20.16
N TYR A 253 -17.62 9.24 19.87
CA TYR A 253 -18.02 8.79 18.53
C TYR A 253 -19.50 9.02 18.24
N ARG A 254 -20.30 9.37 19.24
CA ARG A 254 -21.76 9.51 19.13
C ARG A 254 -22.17 10.42 17.97
N LYS A 255 -21.59 11.62 17.92
CA LYS A 255 -21.94 12.60 16.90
C LYS A 255 -21.70 12.05 15.49
N LEU A 256 -20.55 11.43 15.25
CA LEU A 256 -20.21 10.86 13.95
C LEU A 256 -21.20 9.76 13.55
N CYS A 257 -21.57 8.87 14.46
CA CYS A 257 -22.56 7.82 14.19
C CYS A 257 -23.92 8.41 13.83
N TYR A 258 -24.40 9.41 14.57
CA TYR A 258 -25.67 10.06 14.26
C TYR A 258 -25.64 10.83 12.94
N ASP A 259 -24.52 11.47 12.61
CA ASP A 259 -24.35 12.16 11.33
C ASP A 259 -24.40 11.16 10.16
N LEU A 260 -23.71 10.01 10.27
CA LEU A 260 -23.76 8.94 9.28
C LEU A 260 -25.17 8.35 9.13
N LEU A 261 -25.82 8.00 10.25
CA LEU A 261 -27.19 7.45 10.23
C LEU A 261 -28.17 8.48 9.65
N GLY A 262 -28.01 9.77 9.98
CA GLY A 262 -28.79 10.86 9.42
C GLY A 262 -28.58 11.04 7.92
N PHE A 263 -27.36 10.79 7.42
CA PHE A 263 -27.13 10.74 5.97
C PHE A 263 -27.94 9.61 5.33
N PHE A 264 -27.86 8.38 5.82
CA PHE A 264 -28.54 7.23 5.23
C PHE A 264 -30.07 7.31 5.35
N ALA A 265 -30.59 7.84 6.43
CA ALA A 265 -32.04 8.00 6.64
C ALA A 265 -32.72 8.83 5.52
N ARG A 266 -31.98 9.70 4.83
CA ARG A 266 -32.49 10.46 3.68
C ARG A 266 -32.76 9.61 2.44
N TYR A 267 -32.21 8.41 2.39
CA TYR A 267 -32.29 7.46 1.27
C TYR A 267 -33.10 6.21 1.60
N GLU A 268 -33.74 6.17 2.77
CA GLU A 268 -34.65 5.08 3.16
C GLU A 268 -35.96 5.23 2.38
N ASN A 269 -36.38 4.16 1.71
CA ASN A 269 -37.63 4.08 0.98
C ASN A 269 -38.78 3.62 1.87
N GLY A 270 -39.99 3.54 1.30
CA GLY A 270 -41.19 3.12 2.04
C GLY A 270 -41.17 1.68 2.59
N ASP A 271 -40.23 0.85 2.13
CA ASP A 271 -40.06 -0.54 2.57
C ASP A 271 -38.92 -0.65 3.63
N GLY A 272 -38.33 0.47 4.07
CA GLY A 272 -37.21 0.50 5.01
C GLY A 272 -35.89 0.10 4.42
N LEU A 273 -35.73 0.17 3.10
CA LEU A 273 -34.50 -0.14 2.38
C LEU A 273 -33.84 1.14 1.88
N LEU A 274 -32.52 1.13 1.83
CA LEU A 274 -31.76 2.24 1.22
C LEU A 274 -31.87 2.16 -0.31
N ASP A 275 -32.26 3.26 -0.93
CA ASP A 275 -32.46 3.37 -2.38
C ASP A 275 -31.75 4.60 -2.93
N ARG A 276 -31.17 4.49 -4.13
CA ARG A 276 -30.52 5.59 -4.87
C ARG A 276 -29.43 6.33 -4.08
N LEU A 277 -28.61 5.58 -3.33
CA LEU A 277 -27.46 6.16 -2.65
C LEU A 277 -26.56 6.90 -3.65
N PRO A 278 -26.13 8.12 -3.33
CA PRO A 278 -25.14 8.87 -4.16
C PRO A 278 -23.74 8.31 -3.96
N GLY A 279 -22.78 8.81 -4.76
CA GLY A 279 -21.38 8.43 -4.70
C GLY A 279 -21.08 7.16 -5.51
N TRP A 280 -19.92 6.61 -5.29
CA TRP A 280 -19.47 5.40 -5.96
C TRP A 280 -20.06 4.16 -5.26
N LYS A 281 -20.92 3.43 -5.96
CA LYS A 281 -21.57 2.22 -5.45
C LYS A 281 -20.69 1.02 -5.76
N PHE A 282 -19.62 0.88 -5.03
CA PHE A 282 -18.68 -0.21 -5.18
C PHE A 282 -18.97 -1.32 -4.15
N VAL A 283 -19.00 -2.57 -4.59
CA VAL A 283 -19.14 -3.74 -3.72
C VAL A 283 -17.86 -4.56 -3.76
N GLU A 284 -17.38 -4.92 -4.93
CA GLU A 284 -16.16 -5.68 -5.16
C GLU A 284 -15.82 -5.68 -6.65
N TRP A 285 -14.55 -5.90 -7.00
CA TRP A 285 -14.06 -6.07 -8.37
C TRP A 285 -14.56 -7.38 -8.98
N SER A 286 -15.82 -7.41 -9.34
CA SER A 286 -16.47 -8.54 -9.98
C SER A 286 -17.45 -8.06 -11.03
N ARG A 287 -17.47 -8.69 -12.19
CA ARG A 287 -18.46 -8.40 -13.26
C ARG A 287 -19.90 -8.56 -12.78
N ALA A 288 -20.14 -9.35 -11.73
CA ALA A 288 -21.46 -9.52 -11.13
C ALA A 288 -21.92 -8.26 -10.37
N ASN A 289 -21.00 -7.37 -10.03
CA ASN A 289 -21.26 -6.14 -9.27
C ASN A 289 -21.24 -4.88 -10.14
N ASP A 290 -21.01 -5.00 -11.44
CA ASP A 290 -20.99 -3.90 -12.41
C ASP A 290 -22.42 -3.55 -12.86
N TRP A 291 -23.22 -2.90 -11.99
CA TRP A 291 -24.59 -2.46 -12.27
C TRP A 291 -24.78 -0.95 -12.07
#